data_acdc0c4fb7bb04f1edb2d304d9ce9d16
#
_entry.id   acdc0c4fb7bb04f1edb2d304d9ce9d16
#
_cell.length_a   1.000
_cell.length_b   1.000
_cell.length_c   1.000
_cell.angle_alpha   90.00
_cell.angle_beta   90.00
_cell.angle_gamma   90.00
#
_symmetry.space_group_name_H-M   'P 1'
#
loop_
_entity.id
_entity.type
_entity.pdbx_description
1 polymer ?
#
loop_
_entity_poly.entity_id
_entity_poly.type
_entity_poly.pdbx_seq_one_letter_code
_entity_poly.pdbx_strand_id
1 'polypeptide(L)'
;MARKGSVKRMNSASDPELPMLKGEPAPDRWRRSQDHFTTMTELIRQELDDETQLVEERWKTWSKQRLLAAGVSLFDLKARTQGRFFGEDIVVFEAQDRGRLPEHRFSHGDIVLISRSRPWGEKVVEGVVLDRGPTRLRVVVGERPRDVRKGGWRLDRGANRVAHDRMHQALTAFHSTEGDGGTVLRELLLGN
;
A
#
# COMPACT_ATOMS: atom_id res chain seq x y z
N MET A 1 37.27 2.95 -6.07
CA MET A 1 36.27 3.16 -7.13
C MET A 1 34.93 2.62 -6.66
N ALA A 2 34.04 3.50 -6.19
CA ALA A 2 32.73 3.13 -5.68
C ALA A 2 31.69 3.28 -6.80
N ARG A 3 31.04 2.17 -7.19
CA ARG A 3 29.93 2.18 -8.13
C ARG A 3 28.66 2.64 -7.38
N LYS A 4 28.19 3.82 -7.77
CA LYS A 4 26.86 4.32 -7.40
C LYS A 4 25.78 3.42 -8.02
N GLY A 5 25.09 2.65 -7.19
CA GLY A 5 23.87 1.94 -7.58
C GLY A 5 22.77 2.96 -7.83
N SER A 6 22.40 3.14 -9.09
CA SER A 6 21.28 3.97 -9.52
C SER A 6 19.98 3.27 -9.11
N VAL A 7 19.25 3.84 -8.18
CA VAL A 7 17.85 3.47 -7.91
C VAL A 7 17.05 3.89 -9.15
N LYS A 8 16.60 2.92 -9.91
CA LYS A 8 15.68 3.13 -11.03
C LYS A 8 14.39 3.73 -10.47
N ARG A 9 14.20 5.03 -10.67
CA ARG A 9 12.90 5.68 -10.48
C ARG A 9 11.92 4.95 -11.40
N MET A 10 10.95 4.29 -10.80
CA MET A 10 9.78 3.81 -11.55
C MET A 10 9.09 5.04 -12.14
N ASN A 11 8.82 4.94 -13.43
CA ASN A 11 8.21 5.97 -14.24
C ASN A 11 7.05 6.62 -13.52
N SER A 12 7.06 7.96 -13.50
CA SER A 12 5.90 8.77 -13.20
C SER A 12 4.74 8.28 -14.07
N ALA A 13 3.73 7.72 -13.45
CA ALA A 13 2.43 7.64 -14.10
C ALA A 13 2.11 9.07 -14.56
N SER A 14 1.83 9.24 -15.84
CA SER A 14 1.32 10.50 -16.40
C SER A 14 0.18 10.98 -15.51
N ASP A 15 0.25 12.24 -15.08
CA ASP A 15 -0.83 12.88 -14.34
C ASP A 15 -2.16 12.55 -15.01
N PRO A 16 -3.16 12.02 -14.27
CA PRO A 16 -4.43 11.69 -14.87
C PRO A 16 -5.07 12.97 -15.39
N GLU A 17 -5.21 13.07 -16.73
CA GLU A 17 -5.99 14.14 -17.32
C GLU A 17 -7.44 14.03 -16.83
N LEU A 18 -8.00 15.14 -16.39
CA LEU A 18 -9.42 15.24 -16.03
C LEU A 18 -10.27 14.80 -17.21
N PRO A 19 -11.24 13.88 -17.02
CA PRO A 19 -12.18 13.53 -18.07
C PRO A 19 -12.94 14.79 -18.48
N MET A 20 -12.86 15.12 -19.79
CA MET A 20 -13.53 16.30 -20.35
C MET A 20 -15.03 16.25 -20.08
N LEU A 21 -15.55 17.27 -19.41
CA LEU A 21 -16.98 17.44 -19.15
C LEU A 21 -17.72 17.62 -20.49
N LYS A 22 -18.66 16.73 -20.79
CA LYS A 22 -19.53 16.88 -21.98
C LYS A 22 -20.61 17.93 -21.66
N GLY A 23 -20.60 19.02 -22.39
CA GLY A 23 -21.49 20.17 -22.24
C GLY A 23 -20.71 21.44 -21.92
N GLU A 24 -21.22 22.63 -22.25
CA GLU A 24 -20.63 23.90 -21.81
C GLU A 24 -21.01 24.11 -20.33
N PRO A 25 -20.13 23.81 -19.37
CA PRO A 25 -20.39 24.12 -17.97
C PRO A 25 -20.30 25.62 -17.77
N ALA A 26 -21.11 26.18 -16.88
CA ALA A 26 -20.91 27.55 -16.42
C ALA A 26 -19.44 27.70 -15.93
N PRO A 27 -18.70 28.70 -16.39
CA PRO A 27 -17.26 28.83 -16.18
C PRO A 27 -16.81 28.66 -14.71
N ASP A 28 -17.62 29.13 -13.76
CA ASP A 28 -17.30 29.08 -12.34
C ASP A 28 -17.51 27.69 -11.71
N ARG A 29 -18.45 26.91 -12.22
CA ARG A 29 -18.70 25.52 -11.78
C ARG A 29 -17.56 24.60 -12.19
N TRP A 30 -17.14 24.73 -13.45
CA TRP A 30 -16.04 23.94 -13.98
C TRP A 30 -14.74 24.25 -13.23
N ARG A 31 -14.44 25.53 -12.98
CA ARG A 31 -13.24 25.96 -12.25
C ARG A 31 -13.23 25.38 -10.83
N ARG A 32 -14.34 25.50 -10.08
CA ARG A 32 -14.44 24.94 -8.71
C ARG A 32 -14.26 23.42 -8.67
N SER A 33 -14.87 22.73 -9.62
CA SER A 33 -14.72 21.27 -9.75
C SER A 33 -13.28 20.88 -10.06
N GLN A 34 -12.63 21.60 -10.95
CA GLN A 34 -11.24 21.37 -11.30
C GLN A 34 -10.28 21.69 -10.13
N ASP A 35 -10.48 22.81 -9.46
CA ASP A 35 -9.68 23.21 -8.30
C ASP A 35 -9.81 22.18 -7.17
N HIS A 36 -11.03 21.70 -6.91
CA HIS A 36 -11.26 20.62 -5.94
C HIS A 36 -10.54 19.32 -6.32
N PHE A 37 -10.68 18.89 -7.57
CA PHE A 37 -10.01 17.66 -8.05
C PHE A 37 -8.50 17.77 -7.92
N THR A 38 -7.92 18.88 -8.37
CA THR A 38 -6.47 19.11 -8.34
C THR A 38 -5.97 19.15 -6.90
N THR A 39 -6.65 19.90 -6.03
CA THR A 39 -6.27 20.03 -4.63
C THR A 39 -6.35 18.69 -3.90
N MET A 40 -7.44 17.93 -4.06
CA MET A 40 -7.61 16.64 -3.41
C MET A 40 -6.64 15.58 -3.93
N THR A 41 -6.35 15.58 -5.24
CA THR A 41 -5.33 14.69 -5.83
C THR A 41 -3.97 14.96 -5.22
N GLU A 42 -3.58 16.21 -5.09
CA GLU A 42 -2.29 16.59 -4.50
C GLU A 42 -2.23 16.21 -3.00
N LEU A 43 -3.29 16.44 -2.24
CA LEU A 43 -3.35 16.05 -0.83
C LEU A 43 -3.23 14.52 -0.64
N ILE A 44 -3.93 13.73 -1.46
CA ILE A 44 -3.84 12.26 -1.42
C ILE A 44 -2.41 11.82 -1.73
N ARG A 45 -1.76 12.45 -2.71
CA ARG A 45 -0.36 12.14 -3.07
C ARG A 45 0.61 12.50 -1.94
N GLN A 46 0.47 13.68 -1.34
CA GLN A 46 1.32 14.12 -0.22
C GLN A 46 1.18 13.19 0.99
N GLU A 47 -0.04 12.77 1.33
CA GLU A 47 -0.27 11.85 2.43
C GLU A 47 0.39 10.49 2.19
N LEU A 48 0.33 9.95 0.96
CA LEU A 48 1.03 8.71 0.61
C LEU A 48 2.54 8.86 0.68
N ASP A 49 3.09 9.98 0.20
CA ASP A 49 4.52 10.27 0.25
C ASP A 49 5.00 10.37 1.72
N ASP A 50 4.26 11.06 2.57
CA ASP A 50 4.56 11.20 4.01
C ASP A 50 4.49 9.84 4.73
N GLU A 51 3.44 9.04 4.47
CA GLU A 51 3.33 7.69 5.04
C GLU A 51 4.51 6.81 4.60
N THR A 52 4.87 6.87 3.31
CA THR A 52 5.99 6.10 2.75
C THR A 52 7.31 6.51 3.40
N GLN A 53 7.57 7.82 3.55
CA GLN A 53 8.77 8.32 4.20
C GLN A 53 8.86 7.89 5.67
N LEU A 54 7.76 7.98 6.42
CA LEU A 54 7.70 7.52 7.80
C LEU A 54 7.98 6.01 7.93
N VAL A 55 7.47 5.20 7.03
CA VAL A 55 7.71 3.75 7.00
C VAL A 55 9.18 3.48 6.70
N GLU A 56 9.77 4.13 5.69
CA GLU A 56 11.18 3.99 5.35
C GLU A 56 12.11 4.44 6.47
N GLU A 57 11.81 5.56 7.14
CA GLU A 57 12.57 6.05 8.27
C GLU A 57 12.60 5.03 9.42
N ARG A 58 11.44 4.44 9.75
CA ARG A 58 11.35 3.39 10.77
C ARG A 58 12.28 2.22 10.45
N TRP A 59 12.28 1.74 9.21
CA TRP A 59 13.14 0.63 8.82
C TRP A 59 14.64 0.97 8.89
N LYS A 60 15.01 2.21 8.59
CA LYS A 60 16.41 2.68 8.58
C LYS A 60 16.95 2.99 9.97
N THR A 61 16.09 3.52 10.85
CA THR A 61 16.54 4.13 12.12
C THR A 61 16.14 3.33 13.37
N TRP A 62 15.04 2.55 13.33
CA TRP A 62 14.58 1.84 14.50
C TRP A 62 15.31 0.52 14.70
N SER A 63 15.63 0.21 15.97
CA SER A 63 16.16 -1.10 16.34
C SER A 63 15.11 -2.21 16.13
N LYS A 64 15.58 -3.46 15.95
CA LYS A 64 14.71 -4.66 15.87
C LYS A 64 13.73 -4.71 17.06
N GLN A 65 14.22 -4.41 18.25
CA GLN A 65 13.40 -4.42 19.48
C GLN A 65 12.29 -3.35 19.42
N ARG A 66 12.59 -2.14 18.94
CA ARG A 66 11.61 -1.07 18.81
C ARG A 66 10.54 -1.39 17.76
N LEU A 67 10.95 -1.97 16.62
CA LEU A 67 10.03 -2.40 15.57
C LEU A 67 9.06 -3.48 16.06
N LEU A 68 9.57 -4.47 16.81
CA LEU A 68 8.76 -5.52 17.45
C LEU A 68 7.79 -4.94 18.48
N ALA A 69 8.27 -4.10 19.38
CA ALA A 69 7.45 -3.49 20.43
C ALA A 69 6.34 -2.59 19.85
N ALA A 70 6.62 -1.92 18.73
CA ALA A 70 5.62 -1.16 18.00
C ALA A 70 4.62 -2.04 17.21
N GLY A 71 4.92 -3.34 17.06
CA GLY A 71 4.09 -4.29 16.32
C GLY A 71 4.04 -4.07 14.81
N VAL A 72 5.01 -3.34 14.24
CA VAL A 72 5.06 -2.99 12.81
C VAL A 72 5.97 -3.91 12.01
N SER A 73 6.73 -4.76 12.68
CA SER A 73 7.59 -5.77 12.04
C SER A 73 7.58 -7.07 12.84
N LEU A 74 7.68 -8.20 12.13
CA LEU A 74 7.88 -9.54 12.68
C LEU A 74 9.18 -10.10 12.12
N PHE A 75 9.88 -10.91 12.90
CA PHE A 75 11.20 -11.43 12.55
C PHE A 75 11.31 -12.94 12.81
N ASP A 76 12.29 -13.56 12.16
CA ASP A 76 12.68 -14.95 12.36
C ASP A 76 11.51 -15.93 12.16
N LEU A 77 10.67 -15.65 11.17
CA LEU A 77 9.49 -16.46 10.88
C LEU A 77 9.83 -17.66 10.00
N LYS A 78 9.11 -18.76 10.18
CA LYS A 78 8.97 -19.84 9.20
C LYS A 78 7.87 -19.46 8.21
N ALA A 79 8.02 -19.95 6.98
CA ALA A 79 6.99 -19.73 5.97
C ALA A 79 6.72 -21.01 5.17
N ARG A 80 5.49 -21.17 4.71
CA ARG A 80 5.06 -22.22 3.79
C ARG A 80 3.98 -21.70 2.87
N THR A 81 3.85 -22.29 1.70
CA THR A 81 2.74 -22.00 0.78
C THR A 81 1.49 -22.79 1.20
N GLN A 82 0.31 -22.19 1.04
CA GLN A 82 -0.98 -22.79 1.37
C GLN A 82 -2.04 -22.43 0.32
N GLY A 83 -2.00 -23.08 -0.82
CA GLY A 83 -3.00 -22.86 -1.88
C GLY A 83 -2.91 -21.50 -2.54
N ARG A 84 -4.01 -21.08 -3.16
CA ARG A 84 -4.12 -19.82 -3.92
C ARG A 84 -5.40 -19.07 -3.57
N PHE A 85 -5.35 -17.76 -3.73
CA PHE A 85 -6.49 -16.85 -3.59
C PHE A 85 -6.56 -15.97 -4.85
N PHE A 86 -7.62 -16.09 -5.63
CA PHE A 86 -7.79 -15.41 -6.92
C PHE A 86 -6.59 -15.54 -7.88
N GLY A 87 -5.96 -16.73 -7.89
CA GLY A 87 -4.81 -17.01 -8.77
C GLY A 87 -3.45 -16.67 -8.17
N GLU A 88 -3.38 -15.90 -7.08
CA GLU A 88 -2.16 -15.55 -6.37
C GLU A 88 -1.83 -16.54 -5.25
N ASP A 89 -0.55 -16.71 -4.94
CA ASP A 89 -0.11 -17.67 -3.91
C ASP A 89 -0.40 -17.14 -2.49
N ILE A 90 -0.90 -18.03 -1.62
CA ILE A 90 -0.97 -17.75 -0.18
C ILE A 90 0.29 -18.28 0.49
N VAL A 91 0.98 -17.40 1.21
CA VAL A 91 2.11 -17.73 2.09
C VAL A 91 1.69 -17.57 3.55
N VAL A 92 1.90 -18.62 4.33
CA VAL A 92 1.63 -18.64 5.77
C VAL A 92 2.93 -18.41 6.52
N PHE A 93 2.94 -17.43 7.40
CA PHE A 93 4.07 -17.13 8.28
C PHE A 93 3.72 -17.54 9.72
N GLU A 94 4.64 -18.20 10.38
CA GLU A 94 4.49 -18.76 11.73
C GLU A 94 5.78 -18.49 12.53
N ALA A 95 5.67 -18.45 13.86
CA ALA A 95 6.85 -18.38 14.73
C ALA A 95 7.74 -19.63 14.58
N GLN A 96 9.05 -19.52 14.84
CA GLN A 96 10.01 -20.62 14.69
C GLN A 96 9.67 -21.82 15.58
N ASP A 97 9.22 -21.57 16.81
CA ASP A 97 8.87 -22.55 17.82
C ASP A 97 7.42 -23.08 17.68
N ARG A 98 6.68 -22.63 16.64
CA ARG A 98 5.24 -22.87 16.47
C ARG A 98 4.39 -22.31 17.61
N GLY A 99 4.95 -21.44 18.42
CA GLY A 99 4.25 -20.72 19.46
C GLY A 99 3.39 -19.57 18.93
N ARG A 100 3.04 -18.66 19.83
CA ARG A 100 2.31 -17.45 19.46
C ARG A 100 3.24 -16.47 18.73
N LEU A 101 2.70 -15.80 17.71
CA LEU A 101 3.38 -14.64 17.14
C LEU A 101 3.50 -13.55 18.21
N PRO A 102 4.58 -12.75 18.21
CA PRO A 102 4.65 -11.53 19.00
C PRO A 102 3.41 -10.66 18.75
N GLU A 103 3.05 -9.81 19.69
CA GLU A 103 1.98 -8.82 19.47
C GLU A 103 2.32 -7.95 18.27
N HIS A 104 1.35 -7.78 17.37
CA HIS A 104 1.55 -7.06 16.13
C HIS A 104 0.29 -6.32 15.69
N ARG A 105 0.49 -5.29 14.87
CA ARG A 105 -0.57 -4.43 14.33
C ARG A 105 -0.94 -4.74 12.87
N PHE A 106 -0.49 -5.87 12.33
CA PHE A 106 -0.92 -6.29 10.99
C PHE A 106 -2.40 -6.62 11.01
N SER A 107 -3.14 -6.11 10.02
CA SER A 107 -4.58 -6.30 9.85
C SER A 107 -4.89 -6.75 8.44
N HIS A 108 -6.08 -7.30 8.22
CA HIS A 108 -6.56 -7.68 6.89
C HIS A 108 -6.47 -6.47 5.94
N GLY A 109 -5.90 -6.70 4.76
CA GLY A 109 -5.69 -5.68 3.73
C GLY A 109 -4.42 -4.84 3.88
N ASP A 110 -3.66 -4.99 4.98
CA ASP A 110 -2.37 -4.30 5.11
C ASP A 110 -1.37 -4.79 4.06
N ILE A 111 -0.61 -3.87 3.49
CA ILE A 111 0.55 -4.19 2.66
C ILE A 111 1.70 -4.63 3.56
N VAL A 112 2.35 -5.71 3.19
CA VAL A 112 3.53 -6.23 3.88
C VAL A 112 4.70 -6.42 2.93
N LEU A 113 5.89 -6.06 3.39
CA LEU A 113 7.14 -6.34 2.72
C LEU A 113 7.79 -7.57 3.34
N ILE A 114 8.03 -8.57 2.52
CA ILE A 114 8.58 -9.86 2.89
C ILE A 114 10.04 -9.88 2.50
N SER A 115 10.94 -10.02 3.46
CA SER A 115 12.38 -10.06 3.24
C SER A 115 13.05 -11.07 4.19
N ARG A 116 14.37 -11.24 4.09
CA ARG A 116 15.15 -12.06 5.04
C ARG A 116 16.05 -11.23 5.94
N SER A 117 16.43 -10.04 5.52
CA SER A 117 17.31 -9.19 6.31
C SER A 117 16.77 -7.77 6.42
N ARG A 118 16.81 -7.02 5.35
CA ARG A 118 16.40 -5.62 5.30
C ARG A 118 15.41 -5.40 4.15
N PRO A 119 14.34 -4.63 4.38
CA PRO A 119 13.32 -4.41 3.34
C PRO A 119 13.79 -3.53 2.17
N TRP A 120 15.05 -3.10 2.16
CA TRP A 120 15.64 -2.28 1.09
C TRP A 120 16.98 -2.82 0.54
N GLY A 121 17.52 -3.89 1.08
CA GLY A 121 18.86 -4.40 0.73
C GLY A 121 18.88 -5.61 -0.18
N GLU A 122 17.73 -6.22 -0.45
CA GLU A 122 17.56 -7.45 -1.21
C GLU A 122 16.26 -7.43 -2.02
N LYS A 123 16.03 -8.49 -2.78
CA LYS A 123 14.75 -8.63 -3.47
C LYS A 123 13.62 -8.80 -2.45
N VAL A 124 12.86 -7.75 -2.26
CA VAL A 124 11.68 -7.71 -1.39
C VAL A 124 10.47 -8.17 -2.19
N VAL A 125 9.65 -9.02 -1.58
CA VAL A 125 8.35 -9.42 -2.14
C VAL A 125 7.27 -8.67 -1.39
N GLU A 126 6.41 -7.98 -2.13
CA GLU A 126 5.23 -7.33 -1.58
C GLU A 126 4.07 -8.32 -1.51
N GLY A 127 3.27 -8.22 -0.48
CA GLY A 127 2.06 -9.02 -0.30
C GLY A 127 0.99 -8.27 0.48
N VAL A 128 -0.20 -8.85 0.49
CA VAL A 128 -1.36 -8.31 1.22
C VAL A 128 -1.78 -9.29 2.30
N VAL A 129 -1.99 -8.81 3.52
CA VAL A 129 -2.48 -9.63 4.63
C VAL A 129 -3.89 -10.13 4.33
N LEU A 130 -4.04 -11.44 4.19
CA LEU A 130 -5.33 -12.09 4.00
C LEU A 130 -6.07 -12.25 5.33
N ASP A 131 -5.39 -12.77 6.33
CA ASP A 131 -5.88 -12.83 7.71
C ASP A 131 -4.75 -13.01 8.73
N ARG A 132 -5.11 -12.82 9.99
CA ARG A 132 -4.22 -12.97 11.13
C ARG A 132 -4.83 -13.87 12.20
N GLY A 133 -3.98 -14.66 12.84
CA GLY A 133 -4.32 -15.43 14.02
C GLY A 133 -3.23 -15.32 15.08
N PRO A 134 -3.43 -15.89 16.26
CA PRO A 134 -2.45 -15.81 17.35
C PRO A 134 -1.12 -16.52 17.03
N THR A 135 -1.13 -17.49 16.13
CA THR A 135 0.04 -18.32 15.79
C THR A 135 0.53 -18.15 14.35
N ARG A 136 -0.27 -17.50 13.50
CA ARG A 136 0.03 -17.37 12.07
C ARG A 136 -0.50 -16.10 11.46
N LEU A 137 0.17 -15.68 10.39
CA LEU A 137 -0.26 -14.62 9.48
C LEU A 137 -0.32 -15.21 8.07
N ARG A 138 -1.43 -15.04 7.35
CA ARG A 138 -1.56 -15.42 5.94
C ARG A 138 -1.45 -14.20 5.07
N VAL A 139 -0.62 -14.29 4.03
CA VAL A 139 -0.33 -13.20 3.11
C VAL A 139 -0.51 -13.71 1.69
N VAL A 140 -1.22 -12.96 0.88
CA VAL A 140 -1.35 -13.18 -0.56
C VAL A 140 -0.19 -12.47 -1.26
N VAL A 141 0.49 -13.15 -2.17
CA VAL A 141 1.65 -12.63 -2.90
C VAL A 141 1.50 -12.88 -4.39
N GLY A 142 1.73 -11.87 -5.21
CA GLY A 142 1.73 -12.01 -6.67
C GLY A 142 2.96 -12.80 -7.17
N GLU A 143 4.11 -12.62 -6.52
CA GLU A 143 5.31 -13.40 -6.78
C GLU A 143 5.72 -14.18 -5.53
N ARG A 144 5.85 -15.50 -5.67
CA ARG A 144 6.28 -16.35 -4.55
C ARG A 144 7.70 -16.04 -4.12
N PRO A 145 7.97 -15.82 -2.82
CA PRO A 145 9.33 -15.66 -2.32
C PRO A 145 10.16 -16.91 -2.62
N ARG A 146 11.41 -16.72 -3.06
CA ARG A 146 12.34 -17.85 -3.28
C ARG A 146 12.67 -18.53 -1.97
N ASP A 147 12.85 -19.86 -2.02
CA ASP A 147 13.22 -20.68 -0.85
C ASP A 147 12.31 -20.47 0.36
N VAL A 148 11.00 -20.38 0.14
CA VAL A 148 10.01 -20.01 1.16
C VAL A 148 10.17 -20.82 2.45
N ARG A 149 10.56 -22.12 2.37
CA ARG A 149 10.71 -23.02 3.52
C ARG A 149 12.01 -22.84 4.33
N LYS A 150 12.98 -22.06 3.82
CA LYS A 150 14.30 -21.90 4.47
C LYS A 150 14.22 -21.18 5.83
N GLY A 151 13.12 -20.47 6.12
CA GLY A 151 12.93 -19.71 7.36
C GLY A 151 13.72 -18.39 7.40
N GLY A 152 13.76 -17.79 8.59
CA GLY A 152 14.42 -16.49 8.79
C GLY A 152 13.70 -15.33 8.09
N TRP A 153 12.40 -15.44 7.91
CA TRP A 153 11.61 -14.41 7.26
C TRP A 153 11.35 -13.23 8.18
N ARG A 154 11.38 -12.07 7.59
CA ARG A 154 11.00 -10.79 8.18
C ARG A 154 9.81 -10.24 7.44
N LEU A 155 8.82 -9.76 8.16
CA LEU A 155 7.67 -9.03 7.65
C LEU A 155 7.71 -7.61 8.19
N ASP A 156 7.54 -6.64 7.32
CA ASP A 156 7.43 -5.23 7.67
C ASP A 156 6.12 -4.68 7.11
N ARG A 157 5.40 -3.91 7.91
CA ARG A 157 4.19 -3.22 7.45
C ARG A 157 4.59 -2.08 6.52
N GLY A 158 4.08 -2.13 5.29
CA GLY A 158 4.27 -1.11 4.27
C GLY A 158 3.27 0.03 4.37
N ALA A 159 3.43 1.05 3.52
CA ALA A 159 2.44 2.10 3.31
C ALA A 159 1.20 1.54 2.61
N ASN A 160 0.03 2.07 2.93
CA ASN A 160 -1.24 1.54 2.41
C ASN A 160 -1.61 2.14 1.05
N ARG A 161 -0.82 1.85 0.03
CA ARG A 161 -1.05 2.33 -1.35
C ARG A 161 -2.45 2.00 -1.87
N VAL A 162 -3.00 0.83 -1.52
CA VAL A 162 -4.34 0.42 -1.97
C VAL A 162 -5.43 1.37 -1.49
N ALA A 163 -5.32 1.90 -0.27
CA ALA A 163 -6.27 2.89 0.23
C ALA A 163 -6.18 4.20 -0.57
N HIS A 164 -4.97 4.68 -0.84
CA HIS A 164 -4.73 5.89 -1.63
C HIS A 164 -5.21 5.73 -3.08
N ASP A 165 -4.94 4.58 -3.71
CA ASP A 165 -5.46 4.27 -5.06
C ASP A 165 -6.98 4.29 -5.09
N ARG A 166 -7.65 3.74 -4.08
CA ARG A 166 -9.12 3.77 -3.98
C ARG A 166 -9.66 5.17 -3.76
N MET A 167 -9.00 5.99 -2.93
CA MET A 167 -9.37 7.40 -2.75
C MET A 167 -9.25 8.16 -4.07
N HIS A 168 -8.16 7.96 -4.82
CA HIS A 168 -7.95 8.57 -6.11
C HIS A 168 -8.99 8.12 -7.15
N GLN A 169 -9.30 6.81 -7.20
CA GLN A 169 -10.36 6.28 -8.07
C GLN A 169 -11.74 6.87 -7.70
N ALA A 170 -12.06 6.96 -6.42
CA ALA A 170 -13.31 7.56 -5.96
C ALA A 170 -13.39 9.06 -6.32
N LEU A 171 -12.28 9.78 -6.17
CA LEU A 171 -12.20 11.19 -6.56
C LEU A 171 -12.39 11.36 -8.08
N THR A 172 -11.75 10.51 -8.88
CA THR A 172 -11.90 10.50 -10.34
C THR A 172 -13.35 10.19 -10.72
N ALA A 173 -13.96 9.18 -10.11
CA ALA A 173 -15.37 8.84 -10.36
C ALA A 173 -16.32 9.98 -9.94
N PHE A 174 -16.05 10.65 -8.83
CA PHE A 174 -16.84 11.80 -8.38
C PHE A 174 -16.81 12.96 -9.38
N HIS A 175 -15.68 13.19 -10.05
CA HIS A 175 -15.50 14.24 -11.05
C HIS A 175 -15.78 13.79 -12.49
N SER A 176 -16.00 12.48 -12.72
CA SER A 176 -16.37 11.99 -14.04
C SER A 176 -17.79 12.44 -14.42
N THR A 177 -18.02 12.64 -15.70
CA THR A 177 -19.33 13.05 -16.24
C THR A 177 -20.26 11.88 -16.54
N GLU A 178 -19.80 10.65 -16.32
CA GLU A 178 -20.56 9.45 -16.60
C GLU A 178 -21.48 9.09 -15.42
N GLY A 179 -22.75 9.42 -15.54
CA GLY A 179 -23.84 9.05 -14.63
C GLY A 179 -24.52 10.23 -13.93
N ASP A 180 -25.85 10.25 -13.94
CA ASP A 180 -26.69 11.32 -13.39
C ASP A 180 -26.52 11.54 -11.87
N GLY A 181 -26.15 10.50 -11.11
CA GLY A 181 -26.02 10.60 -9.64
C GLY A 181 -24.81 11.40 -9.17
N GLY A 182 -23.71 11.43 -9.93
CA GLY A 182 -22.50 12.17 -9.57
C GLY A 182 -22.64 13.68 -9.73
N THR A 183 -23.50 14.13 -10.65
CA THR A 183 -23.73 15.55 -10.92
C THR A 183 -24.45 16.23 -9.76
N VAL A 184 -25.54 15.64 -9.27
CA VAL A 184 -26.31 16.19 -8.13
C VAL A 184 -25.47 16.25 -6.87
N LEU A 185 -24.71 15.20 -6.56
CA LEU A 185 -23.84 15.18 -5.38
C LEU A 185 -22.74 16.23 -5.47
N ARG A 186 -22.15 16.41 -6.66
CA ARG A 186 -21.14 17.44 -6.89
C ARG A 186 -21.70 18.85 -6.71
N GLU A 187 -22.89 19.08 -7.25
CA GLU A 187 -23.60 20.35 -7.10
C GLU A 187 -23.86 20.71 -5.63
N LEU A 188 -24.29 19.72 -4.85
CA LEU A 188 -24.54 19.91 -3.42
C LEU A 188 -23.25 20.18 -2.64
N LEU A 189 -22.19 19.44 -2.89
CA LEU A 189 -20.96 19.51 -2.11
C LEU A 189 -20.04 20.68 -2.51
N LEU A 190 -20.02 21.06 -3.78
CA LEU A 190 -19.19 22.16 -4.27
C LEU A 190 -19.92 23.52 -4.32
N GLY A 191 -21.15 23.58 -3.82
CA GLY A 191 -21.88 24.84 -3.62
C GLY A 191 -22.34 25.46 -4.94
N ASN A 192 -23.14 24.76 -5.69
CA ASN A 192 -23.80 25.25 -6.92
C ASN A 192 -25.21 25.70 -6.62
#